data_a819f4146247403c662165adeaa3fe5d
#
_entry.id   a819f4146247403c662165adeaa3fe5d
#
_cell.length_a   1.000
_cell.length_b   1.000
_cell.length_c   1.000
_cell.angle_alpha   90.00
_cell.angle_beta   90.00
_cell.angle_gamma   90.00
#
_symmetry.space_group_name_H-M   'P 1'
#
loop_
_entity.id
_entity.type
_entity.pdbx_description
1 polymer ?
#
loop_
_entity_poly.entity_id
_entity_poly.type
_entity_poly.pdbx_seq_one_letter_code
_entity_poly.pdbx_strand_id
1 'polypeptide(L)'
;DLRKKISPIIKDIKTLKEIIVVNKDNRFEDPLVDNDLDYEALMKDVSADSFKLVNTSQYDFSIMHYTSGSTGKPKGVLHRHQAVVQQMLTGHWALELSHGDIYFCTADPGWVTGTSYGMIAPWTNGVTQIIYEGGFSASSWYEIIQKYKVDVWYTAPTAIRLLMRSGEDVV
;
A
#
# COMPACT_ATOMS: atom_id res chain seq x y z
N ASP A 1 -1.32 -4.73 15.92
CA ASP A 1 0.14 -4.60 16.06
C ASP A 1 0.85 -5.65 15.20
N LEU A 2 1.46 -5.18 14.09
CA LEU A 2 2.18 -6.05 13.15
C LEU A 2 3.47 -6.58 13.77
N ARG A 3 4.11 -5.80 14.65
CA ARG A 3 5.35 -6.17 15.30
C ARG A 3 5.20 -7.46 16.12
N LYS A 4 4.09 -7.59 16.84
CA LYS A 4 3.80 -8.79 17.64
C LYS A 4 3.63 -10.03 16.78
N LYS A 5 3.13 -9.90 15.56
CA LYS A 5 2.94 -11.04 14.64
C LYS A 5 4.26 -11.65 14.18
N ILE A 6 5.32 -10.86 14.05
CA ILE A 6 6.62 -11.35 13.61
C ILE A 6 7.53 -11.81 14.75
N SER A 7 7.24 -11.41 15.99
CA SER A 7 8.05 -11.77 17.16
C SER A 7 8.39 -13.27 17.28
N PRO A 8 7.45 -14.21 17.03
CA PRO A 8 7.75 -15.63 17.16
C PRO A 8 8.78 -16.14 16.16
N ILE A 9 8.89 -15.53 14.98
CA ILE A 9 9.71 -16.00 13.86
C ILE A 9 11.03 -15.26 13.70
N ILE A 10 11.23 -14.13 14.40
CA ILE A 10 12.42 -13.29 14.25
C ILE A 10 13.71 -14.08 14.47
N LYS A 11 13.73 -14.95 15.48
CA LYS A 11 14.93 -15.74 15.84
C LYS A 11 15.36 -16.70 14.72
N ASP A 12 14.43 -17.09 13.85
CA ASP A 12 14.67 -18.00 12.74
C ASP A 12 15.15 -17.29 11.48
N ILE A 13 15.03 -15.94 11.42
CA ILE A 13 15.41 -15.14 10.27
C ILE A 13 16.85 -14.65 10.45
N LYS A 14 17.83 -15.48 10.09
CA LYS A 14 19.25 -15.17 10.25
C LYS A 14 19.75 -13.95 9.45
N THR A 15 19.04 -13.56 8.41
CA THR A 15 19.38 -12.43 7.53
C THR A 15 18.81 -11.10 8.02
N LEU A 16 17.87 -11.13 8.97
CA LEU A 16 17.30 -9.93 9.55
C LEU A 16 18.31 -9.28 10.50
N LYS A 17 18.66 -8.04 10.25
CA LYS A 17 19.63 -7.28 11.07
C LYS A 17 18.93 -6.34 12.03
N GLU A 18 17.93 -5.63 11.55
CA GLU A 18 17.25 -4.56 12.27
C GLU A 18 15.77 -4.57 11.98
N ILE A 19 14.98 -4.11 12.93
CA ILE A 19 13.55 -3.90 12.78
C ILE A 19 13.29 -2.42 13.08
N ILE A 20 12.76 -1.72 12.10
CA ILE A 20 12.35 -0.32 12.25
C ILE A 20 10.85 -0.31 12.48
N VAL A 21 10.42 0.25 13.60
CA VAL A 21 9.02 0.36 13.98
C VAL A 21 8.51 1.76 13.72
N VAL A 22 7.43 1.86 12.95
CA VAL A 22 6.68 3.10 12.75
C VAL A 22 5.49 3.11 13.69
N ASN A 23 5.50 4.01 14.69
CA ASN A 23 4.40 4.21 15.61
C ASN A 23 3.76 5.59 15.40
N LYS A 24 3.10 5.74 14.27
CA LYS A 24 2.45 6.99 13.89
C LYS A 24 1.45 7.44 14.96
N ASP A 25 1.55 8.70 15.34
CA ASP A 25 0.68 9.36 16.33
C ASP A 25 0.68 8.70 17.71
N ASN A 26 1.74 7.97 18.07
CA ASN A 26 1.87 7.25 19.35
C ASN A 26 0.65 6.37 19.68
N ARG A 27 0.09 5.70 18.67
CA ARG A 27 -1.11 4.86 18.80
C ARG A 27 -0.94 3.63 19.70
N PHE A 28 0.30 3.23 19.92
CA PHE A 28 0.63 2.07 20.74
C PHE A 28 1.51 2.50 21.91
N GLU A 29 1.14 2.04 23.09
CA GLU A 29 2.02 2.05 24.25
C GLU A 29 3.09 0.98 24.05
N ASP A 30 4.35 1.29 24.34
CA ASP A 30 5.50 0.39 24.21
C ASP A 30 5.57 -0.37 22.86
N PRO A 31 5.66 0.34 21.72
CA PRO A 31 5.68 -0.30 20.41
C PRO A 31 7.00 -1.04 20.13
N LEU A 32 8.06 -0.69 20.85
CA LEU A 32 9.41 -1.22 20.65
C LEU A 32 9.65 -2.45 21.53
N VAL A 33 10.40 -3.41 20.99
CA VAL A 33 10.83 -4.61 21.69
C VAL A 33 12.33 -4.76 21.52
N ASP A 34 13.05 -4.91 22.63
CA ASP A 34 14.51 -5.11 22.68
C ASP A 34 15.30 -4.13 21.79
N ASN A 35 15.85 -4.63 20.68
CA ASN A 35 16.70 -3.87 19.76
C ASN A 35 15.95 -3.25 18.59
N ASP A 36 14.62 -3.08 18.66
CA ASP A 36 13.86 -2.39 17.64
C ASP A 36 14.29 -0.92 17.56
N LEU A 37 14.32 -0.39 16.35
CA LEU A 37 14.64 1.01 16.09
C LEU A 37 13.34 1.81 15.90
N ASP A 38 13.28 2.97 16.52
CA ASP A 38 12.16 3.89 16.34
C ASP A 38 12.36 4.72 15.07
N TYR A 39 11.37 4.66 14.16
CA TYR A 39 11.42 5.38 12.89
C TYR A 39 11.51 6.90 13.08
N GLU A 40 10.70 7.48 13.97
CA GLU A 40 10.68 8.91 14.21
C GLU A 40 12.00 9.40 14.80
N ALA A 41 12.58 8.62 15.70
CA ALA A 41 13.89 8.92 16.26
C ALA A 41 14.98 8.90 15.18
N LEU A 42 14.98 7.89 14.31
CA LEU A 42 15.93 7.80 13.19
C LEU A 42 15.81 8.98 12.23
N MET A 43 14.59 9.45 11.96
CA MET A 43 14.34 10.52 10.98
C MET A 43 14.71 11.91 11.50
N LYS A 44 14.80 12.12 12.82
CA LYS A 44 15.12 13.43 13.40
C LYS A 44 16.45 14.00 12.95
N ASP A 45 17.45 13.13 12.81
CA ASP A 45 18.83 13.51 12.54
C ASP A 45 19.22 13.35 11.06
N VAL A 46 18.25 13.01 10.20
CA VAL A 46 18.49 12.84 8.76
C VAL A 46 18.33 14.16 8.03
N SER A 47 19.40 14.61 7.37
CA SER A 47 19.32 15.75 6.44
C SER A 47 18.90 15.30 5.05
N ALA A 48 17.94 16.01 4.44
CA ALA A 48 17.55 15.78 3.05
C ALA A 48 18.74 15.91 2.07
N ASP A 49 19.71 16.77 2.40
CA ASP A 49 20.92 16.99 1.59
C ASP A 49 21.86 15.77 1.58
N SER A 50 21.74 14.89 2.57
CA SER A 50 22.54 13.65 2.64
C SER A 50 21.99 12.55 1.73
N PHE A 51 20.74 12.70 1.26
CA PHE A 51 20.10 11.70 0.41
C PHE A 51 20.67 11.73 -1.02
N LYS A 52 21.14 10.57 -1.46
CA LYS A 52 21.63 10.38 -2.82
C LYS A 52 20.75 9.35 -3.53
N LEU A 53 20.18 9.76 -4.65
CA LEU A 53 19.47 8.83 -5.51
C LEU A 53 20.44 7.77 -6.05
N VAL A 54 20.07 6.51 -5.87
CA VAL A 54 20.77 5.40 -6.50
C VAL A 54 20.32 5.27 -7.94
N ASN A 55 21.26 5.27 -8.88
CA ASN A 55 20.96 5.01 -10.28
C ASN A 55 20.55 3.55 -10.45
N THR A 56 19.31 3.34 -10.85
CA THR A 56 18.77 2.01 -11.17
C THR A 56 18.51 1.87 -12.65
N SER A 57 18.73 0.66 -13.17
CA SER A 57 18.35 0.29 -14.53
C SER A 57 16.88 -0.13 -14.57
N GLN A 58 16.22 0.05 -15.70
CA GLN A 58 14.88 -0.49 -15.93
C GLN A 58 14.80 -2.02 -15.74
N TYR A 59 15.93 -2.72 -15.82
CA TYR A 59 16.02 -4.17 -15.65
C TYR A 59 16.30 -4.61 -14.22
N ASP A 60 16.64 -3.69 -13.33
CA ASP A 60 16.85 -4.00 -11.91
C ASP A 60 15.52 -4.37 -11.24
N PHE A 61 15.60 -5.21 -10.21
CA PHE A 61 14.42 -5.56 -9.43
C PHE A 61 13.99 -4.40 -8.53
N SER A 62 12.68 -4.16 -8.50
CA SER A 62 12.09 -3.09 -7.71
C SER A 62 11.24 -3.61 -6.56
N ILE A 63 10.36 -4.56 -6.83
CA ILE A 63 9.38 -5.05 -5.85
C ILE A 63 9.27 -6.57 -5.94
N MET A 64 9.15 -7.23 -4.79
CA MET A 64 8.78 -8.64 -4.69
C MET A 64 7.42 -8.76 -4.00
N HIS A 65 6.47 -9.37 -4.70
CA HIS A 65 5.18 -9.74 -4.13
C HIS A 65 5.11 -11.25 -3.87
N TYR A 66 4.56 -11.63 -2.73
CA TYR A 66 4.26 -13.02 -2.43
C TYR A 66 2.80 -13.33 -2.72
N THR A 67 2.55 -14.35 -3.51
CA THR A 67 1.21 -14.85 -3.80
C THR A 67 0.98 -16.19 -3.10
N SER A 68 -0.27 -16.52 -2.78
CA SER A 68 -0.62 -17.76 -2.07
C SER A 68 -0.30 -19.05 -2.83
N GLY A 69 0.01 -18.97 -4.13
CA GLY A 69 0.38 -20.12 -4.96
C GLY A 69 -0.62 -21.29 -4.91
N SER A 70 -0.77 -22.00 -5.99
CA SER A 70 -1.64 -23.18 -6.08
C SER A 70 -1.18 -24.39 -5.20
N THR A 71 0.08 -24.38 -4.76
CA THR A 71 0.70 -25.48 -3.99
C THR A 71 0.75 -25.24 -2.49
N GLY A 72 0.07 -24.21 -1.97
CA GLY A 72 -0.02 -23.87 -0.54
C GLY A 72 1.17 -23.08 0.03
N LYS A 73 2.34 -23.09 -0.63
CA LYS A 73 3.49 -22.26 -0.22
C LYS A 73 3.46 -20.92 -0.99
N PRO A 74 3.67 -19.77 -0.30
CA PRO A 74 3.79 -18.49 -0.99
C PRO A 74 4.92 -18.51 -2.01
N LYS A 75 4.65 -17.94 -3.19
CA LYS A 75 5.62 -17.77 -4.28
C LYS A 75 5.96 -16.30 -4.42
N GLY A 76 7.25 -15.98 -4.41
CA GLY A 76 7.75 -14.63 -4.67
C GLY A 76 7.75 -14.32 -6.17
N VAL A 77 7.10 -13.22 -6.55
CA VAL A 77 7.11 -12.68 -7.92
C VAL A 77 7.91 -11.39 -7.91
N LEU A 78 9.00 -11.38 -8.66
CA LEU A 78 9.87 -10.22 -8.80
C LEU A 78 9.42 -9.33 -9.95
N HIS A 79 9.21 -8.06 -9.65
CA HIS A 79 8.95 -7.02 -10.63
C HIS A 79 10.22 -6.18 -10.86
N ARG A 80 10.47 -5.82 -12.11
CA ARG A 80 11.54 -4.89 -12.48
C ARG A 80 11.01 -3.45 -12.51
N HIS A 81 11.90 -2.46 -12.49
CA HIS A 81 11.50 -1.06 -12.58
C HIS A 81 10.67 -0.76 -13.85
N GLN A 82 10.95 -1.42 -14.98
CA GLN A 82 10.17 -1.24 -16.21
C GLN A 82 8.68 -1.62 -16.08
N ALA A 83 8.29 -2.39 -15.06
CA ALA A 83 6.88 -2.74 -14.83
C ALA A 83 5.99 -1.50 -14.60
N VAL A 84 6.58 -0.39 -14.17
CA VAL A 84 5.88 0.90 -14.01
C VAL A 84 5.22 1.34 -15.32
N VAL A 85 5.87 1.14 -16.45
CA VAL A 85 5.32 1.49 -17.78
C VAL A 85 4.04 0.71 -18.07
N GLN A 86 4.04 -0.60 -17.79
CA GLN A 86 2.87 -1.44 -17.98
C GLN A 86 1.71 -1.01 -17.05
N GLN A 87 2.02 -0.69 -15.79
CA GLN A 87 1.03 -0.25 -14.81
C GLN A 87 0.45 1.13 -15.20
N MET A 88 1.27 2.04 -15.70
CA MET A 88 0.84 3.32 -16.24
C MET A 88 -0.13 3.12 -17.42
N LEU A 89 0.26 2.34 -18.42
CA LEU A 89 -0.56 2.10 -19.62
C LEU A 89 -1.89 1.42 -19.28
N THR A 90 -1.88 0.42 -18.42
CA THR A 90 -3.11 -0.27 -18.03
C THR A 90 -3.99 0.59 -17.12
N GLY A 91 -3.41 1.44 -16.29
CA GLY A 91 -4.14 2.45 -15.54
C GLY A 91 -4.86 3.43 -16.46
N HIS A 92 -4.18 3.91 -17.49
CA HIS A 92 -4.77 4.80 -18.49
C HIS A 92 -5.86 4.11 -19.33
N TRP A 93 -5.57 2.94 -19.90
CA TRP A 93 -6.48 2.32 -20.87
C TRP A 93 -7.61 1.50 -20.23
N ALA A 94 -7.35 0.82 -19.11
CA ALA A 94 -8.35 -0.06 -18.50
C ALA A 94 -9.15 0.61 -17.38
N LEU A 95 -8.56 1.58 -16.67
CA LEU A 95 -9.23 2.34 -15.62
C LEU A 95 -9.56 3.77 -16.07
N GLU A 96 -9.21 4.13 -17.30
CA GLU A 96 -9.40 5.46 -17.89
C GLU A 96 -8.82 6.61 -17.05
N LEU A 97 -7.77 6.32 -16.26
CA LEU A 97 -7.15 7.32 -15.40
C LEU A 97 -6.53 8.45 -16.22
N SER A 98 -6.94 9.65 -15.92
CA SER A 98 -6.51 10.89 -16.58
C SER A 98 -6.07 11.94 -15.57
N HIS A 99 -5.16 12.81 -15.98
CA HIS A 99 -4.72 13.92 -15.15
C HIS A 99 -5.90 14.78 -14.71
N GLY A 100 -6.01 15.01 -13.41
CA GLY A 100 -7.08 15.79 -12.80
C GLY A 100 -8.17 14.95 -12.14
N ASP A 101 -8.26 13.65 -12.44
CA ASP A 101 -9.19 12.76 -11.76
C ASP A 101 -8.90 12.64 -10.27
N ILE A 102 -9.94 12.40 -9.49
CA ILE A 102 -9.86 12.02 -8.08
C ILE A 102 -10.13 10.53 -7.99
N TYR A 103 -9.12 9.81 -7.58
CA TYR A 103 -9.10 8.34 -7.57
C TYR A 103 -9.13 7.77 -6.15
N PHE A 104 -9.99 6.79 -5.93
CA PHE A 104 -10.08 6.08 -4.65
C PHE A 104 -9.89 4.58 -4.86
N CYS A 105 -8.77 4.04 -4.38
CA CYS A 105 -8.51 2.61 -4.37
C CYS A 105 -8.62 2.07 -2.95
N THR A 106 -9.49 1.07 -2.76
CA THR A 106 -9.70 0.43 -1.46
C THR A 106 -8.94 -0.88 -1.29
N ALA A 107 -8.12 -1.26 -2.26
CA ALA A 107 -7.24 -2.41 -2.14
C ALA A 107 -6.07 -2.11 -1.20
N ASP A 108 -5.79 -3.02 -0.28
CA ASP A 108 -4.65 -2.92 0.62
C ASP A 108 -3.33 -2.90 -0.17
N PRO A 109 -2.41 -1.96 0.12
CA PRO A 109 -1.12 -1.84 -0.58
C PRO A 109 -0.19 -3.05 -0.38
N GLY A 110 -0.47 -3.90 0.60
CA GLY A 110 0.24 -5.19 0.77
C GLY A 110 -0.10 -6.23 -0.30
N TRP A 111 -1.15 -6.02 -1.08
CA TRP A 111 -1.50 -6.85 -2.24
C TRP A 111 -0.94 -6.25 -3.52
N VAL A 112 -0.65 -7.12 -4.51
CA VAL A 112 -0.16 -6.65 -5.82
C VAL A 112 -1.11 -5.63 -6.46
N THR A 113 -2.41 -5.82 -6.32
CA THR A 113 -3.45 -4.89 -6.81
C THR A 113 -3.32 -3.53 -6.14
N GLY A 114 -3.19 -3.49 -4.82
CA GLY A 114 -3.03 -2.24 -4.07
C GLY A 114 -1.73 -1.51 -4.40
N THR A 115 -0.63 -2.24 -4.59
CA THR A 115 0.64 -1.63 -5.04
C THR A 115 0.53 -1.13 -6.48
N SER A 116 0.05 -1.97 -7.41
CA SER A 116 0.05 -1.65 -8.84
C SER A 116 -0.98 -0.57 -9.20
N TYR A 117 -2.23 -0.76 -8.75
CA TYR A 117 -3.35 0.13 -9.10
C TYR A 117 -3.78 1.05 -7.97
N GLY A 118 -3.31 0.82 -6.75
CA GLY A 118 -3.52 1.73 -5.63
C GLY A 118 -2.37 2.71 -5.38
N MET A 119 -1.23 2.57 -6.06
CA MET A 119 -0.07 3.46 -5.89
C MET A 119 0.57 3.82 -7.23
N ILE A 120 1.11 2.85 -7.97
CA ILE A 120 1.97 3.12 -9.13
C ILE A 120 1.15 3.68 -10.30
N ALA A 121 0.06 3.03 -10.69
CA ALA A 121 -0.76 3.47 -11.81
C ALA A 121 -1.34 4.88 -11.62
N PRO A 122 -1.98 5.23 -10.47
CA PRO A 122 -2.49 6.57 -10.26
C PRO A 122 -1.37 7.63 -10.25
N TRP A 123 -0.25 7.38 -9.60
CA TRP A 123 0.85 8.36 -9.55
C TRP A 123 1.46 8.61 -10.93
N THR A 124 1.63 7.56 -11.72
CA THR A 124 2.19 7.70 -13.08
C THR A 124 1.23 8.31 -14.10
N ASN A 125 -0.06 8.32 -13.82
CA ASN A 125 -1.08 9.00 -14.61
C ASN A 125 -1.43 10.41 -14.07
N GLY A 126 -0.78 10.84 -12.98
CA GLY A 126 -0.95 12.19 -12.43
C GLY A 126 -2.33 12.47 -11.85
N VAL A 127 -3.02 11.45 -11.33
CA VAL A 127 -4.32 11.61 -10.68
C VAL A 127 -4.17 11.95 -9.20
N THR A 128 -5.15 12.61 -8.63
CA THR A 128 -5.23 12.84 -7.18
C THR A 128 -5.75 11.59 -6.51
N GLN A 129 -4.95 11.01 -5.61
CA GLN A 129 -5.32 9.77 -4.93
C GLN A 129 -5.79 10.02 -3.50
N ILE A 130 -6.91 9.40 -3.13
CA ILE A 130 -7.39 9.36 -1.76
C ILE A 130 -6.88 8.08 -1.10
N ILE A 131 -6.26 8.22 0.06
CA ILE A 131 -5.81 7.13 0.91
C ILE A 131 -6.63 7.17 2.20
N TYR A 132 -7.35 6.09 2.49
CA TYR A 132 -8.15 5.92 3.69
C TYR A 132 -7.46 4.97 4.66
N GLU A 133 -7.07 5.49 5.82
CA GLU A 133 -6.49 4.72 6.92
C GLU A 133 -7.57 4.08 7.78
N GLY A 134 -8.28 3.11 7.27
CA GLY A 134 -9.32 2.43 8.03
C GLY A 134 -9.68 1.09 7.42
N GLY A 135 -10.37 0.29 8.21
CA GLY A 135 -11.00 -0.92 7.71
C GLY A 135 -12.23 -0.62 6.87
N PHE A 136 -12.93 -1.68 6.42
CA PHE A 136 -14.17 -1.53 5.70
C PHE A 136 -15.22 -0.80 6.57
N SER A 137 -15.79 0.27 6.01
CA SER A 137 -16.93 1.01 6.55
C SER A 137 -17.72 1.58 5.39
N ALA A 138 -18.93 1.07 5.19
CA ALA A 138 -19.78 1.50 4.07
C ALA A 138 -20.06 3.01 4.13
N SER A 139 -20.50 3.51 5.29
CA SER A 139 -20.78 4.93 5.49
C SER A 139 -19.56 5.82 5.22
N SER A 140 -18.40 5.46 5.79
CA SER A 140 -17.17 6.24 5.57
C SER A 140 -16.74 6.23 4.10
N TRP A 141 -16.91 5.13 3.39
CA TRP A 141 -16.54 5.07 1.97
C TRP A 141 -17.45 5.92 1.10
N TYR A 142 -18.77 5.86 1.33
CA TYR A 142 -19.72 6.73 0.62
C TYR A 142 -19.49 8.20 0.95
N GLU A 143 -19.23 8.54 2.23
CA GLU A 143 -18.88 9.89 2.64
C GLU A 143 -17.61 10.40 1.91
N ILE A 144 -16.58 9.58 1.79
CA ILE A 144 -15.36 9.90 1.05
C ILE A 144 -15.68 10.17 -0.43
N ILE A 145 -16.41 9.28 -1.07
CA ILE A 145 -16.77 9.39 -2.48
C ILE A 145 -17.54 10.69 -2.73
N GLN A 146 -18.52 10.99 -1.89
CA GLN A 146 -19.34 12.19 -2.00
C GLN A 146 -18.54 13.47 -1.71
N LYS A 147 -17.81 13.48 -0.58
CA LYS A 147 -17.07 14.65 -0.11
C LYS A 147 -15.98 15.09 -1.07
N TYR A 148 -15.23 14.13 -1.60
CA TYR A 148 -14.11 14.41 -2.48
C TYR A 148 -14.46 14.32 -3.97
N LYS A 149 -15.72 14.03 -4.30
CA LYS A 149 -16.21 13.89 -5.68
C LYS A 149 -15.33 12.93 -6.49
N VAL A 150 -15.19 11.71 -5.97
CA VAL A 150 -14.35 10.68 -6.58
C VAL A 150 -14.84 10.37 -8.00
N ASP A 151 -13.97 10.52 -9.00
CA ASP A 151 -14.25 10.24 -10.40
C ASP A 151 -14.12 8.74 -10.70
N VAL A 152 -13.06 8.13 -10.17
CA VAL A 152 -12.77 6.72 -10.40
C VAL A 152 -12.60 5.99 -9.07
N TRP A 153 -13.42 4.97 -8.86
CA TRP A 153 -13.36 4.12 -7.68
C TRP A 153 -12.97 2.68 -8.05
N TYR A 154 -11.81 2.25 -7.57
CA TYR A 154 -11.31 0.89 -7.78
C TYR A 154 -11.42 0.07 -6.50
N THR A 155 -12.18 -1.01 -6.54
CA THR A 155 -12.45 -1.85 -5.37
C THR A 155 -12.56 -3.34 -5.71
N ALA A 156 -12.55 -4.19 -4.70
CA ALA A 156 -12.66 -5.63 -4.86
C ALA A 156 -14.12 -6.10 -4.88
N PRO A 157 -14.47 -7.19 -5.60
CA PRO A 157 -15.83 -7.77 -5.60
C PRO A 157 -16.33 -8.14 -4.19
N THR A 158 -15.44 -8.52 -3.30
CA THR A 158 -15.78 -8.79 -1.88
C THR A 158 -16.27 -7.54 -1.16
N ALA A 159 -15.66 -6.39 -1.43
CA ALA A 159 -16.07 -5.12 -0.85
C ALA A 159 -17.47 -4.71 -1.36
N ILE A 160 -17.73 -4.87 -2.66
CA ILE A 160 -19.08 -4.63 -3.23
C ILE A 160 -20.14 -5.49 -2.53
N ARG A 161 -19.86 -6.79 -2.31
CA ARG A 161 -20.80 -7.66 -1.58
C ARG A 161 -21.02 -7.21 -0.14
N LEU A 162 -19.99 -6.68 0.52
CA LEU A 162 -20.13 -6.12 1.87
C LEU A 162 -20.98 -4.85 1.86
N LEU A 163 -20.80 -3.96 0.89
CA LEU A 163 -21.65 -2.78 0.71
C LEU A 163 -23.11 -3.16 0.50
N MET A 164 -23.40 -4.13 -0.39
CA MET A 164 -24.75 -4.63 -0.60
C MET A 164 -25.41 -5.19 0.68
N ARG A 165 -24.62 -5.79 1.58
CA ARG A 165 -25.11 -6.29 2.88
C ARG A 165 -25.33 -5.20 3.91
N SER A 166 -24.72 -4.04 3.76
CA SER A 166 -24.87 -2.92 4.70
C SER A 166 -26.23 -2.24 4.62
N GLY A 167 -27.03 -2.55 3.59
CA GLY A 167 -28.37 -2.00 3.41
C GLY A 167 -28.41 -0.59 2.81
N GLU A 168 -29.61 -0.11 2.56
CA GLU A 168 -29.84 1.21 1.94
C GLU A 168 -29.65 2.37 2.92
N ASP A 169 -29.68 2.11 4.23
CA ASP A 169 -29.58 3.15 5.28
C ASP A 169 -28.18 3.78 5.39
N VAL A 170 -27.20 3.30 4.62
CA VAL A 170 -25.82 3.79 4.65
C VAL A 170 -25.41 4.59 3.39
N VAL A 171 -26.36 4.79 2.48
CA VAL A 171 -26.12 5.52 1.22
C VAL A 171 -26.54 6.99 1.35
#